data_4044f9f6593af3e205f37f0c91a76bd1
#
_entry.id   4044f9f6593af3e205f37f0c91a76bd1
#
_cell.length_a   1.000
_cell.length_b   1.000
_cell.length_c   1.000
_cell.angle_alpha   90.00
_cell.angle_beta   90.00
_cell.angle_gamma   90.00
#
_symmetry.space_group_name_H-M   'P 1'
#
loop_
_entity.id
_entity.type
_entity.pdbx_description
1 polymer ?
#
loop_
_entity_poly.entity_id
_entity_poly.type
_entity_poly.pdbx_seq_one_letter_code
_entity_poly.pdbx_strand_id
1 'polypeptide(L)'
;MFLRIRFALIIAICALLTACGGADRVGQANLVGQVNLAAAAPSVTTYYAASRLLEQASMGPSPSSVAQVRKYGIEAWIDAQQKLPPSVITTPANLLEFDDQNDRVLADLSWNTYRFNLQNIFLASEDQLRVRTSWVLSNFLVISTSKVKSYGGAEYMNLLQSNAFGNYSDLLKAISINPSMGTYLDNNQNNKWNLNENYGRELMQLFSVGLVQLNMDGSIKRDANGKALETYTQSDVIESTKALTGWNIATPNCGSTIKNCLNWANYGKPMVANEGAHNTDGKKLLGKTIPAGQTAVKDLESLIEILVTHPNTGPFVALRLIQGLTTSDPSPAYITRVATVFQNTKGDLKAVVKAVLMDSEARAGDVPGKSPAGFGRIKEPHLINTSLLRAMECPKAGTLTNTFNAWTQDPLNAKTVFNFYPPNHRAPSSKLLAPEQQMLTSEEFNMRLGRVSGAFWDPQARGLIEAGCNLDALSAAASASESEILNLISQRFFRGAMPAVTGQALLQSVNVNNNPLVKAGQMIDMALITPAFGVSK
;
A
#
# COMPACT_ATOMS: atom_id res chain seq x y z
N MET A 1 36.56 -20.66 -46.28
CA MET A 1 37.12 -19.86 -47.39
C MET A 1 36.95 -18.42 -47.00
N PHE A 2 38.02 -17.84 -46.49
CA PHE A 2 38.66 -16.54 -46.80
C PHE A 2 37.71 -15.31 -46.81
N LEU A 3 37.95 -14.12 -46.25
CA LEU A 3 39.16 -13.48 -45.71
C LEU A 3 38.68 -12.15 -45.04
N ARG A 4 39.05 -11.82 -43.86
CA ARG A 4 39.82 -10.69 -43.32
C ARG A 4 39.90 -9.40 -44.19
N ILE A 5 39.76 -8.20 -43.50
CA ILE A 5 40.78 -7.13 -43.36
C ILE A 5 40.03 -5.84 -43.01
N ARG A 6 40.17 -5.18 -41.89
CA ARG A 6 41.17 -4.33 -41.24
C ARG A 6 41.06 -2.82 -41.56
N PHE A 7 40.98 -2.01 -40.51
CA PHE A 7 41.65 -0.70 -40.24
C PHE A 7 41.22 0.52 -41.08
N ALA A 8 41.16 1.75 -40.60
CA ALA A 8 41.74 2.54 -39.51
C ALA A 8 40.97 3.88 -39.45
N LEU A 9 40.82 4.43 -38.29
CA LEU A 9 41.31 5.71 -37.73
C LEU A 9 41.47 6.87 -38.76
N ILE A 10 40.88 8.06 -38.47
CA ILE A 10 41.55 9.37 -38.37
C ILE A 10 40.59 10.43 -37.81
N ILE A 11 41.15 11.23 -36.95
CA ILE A 11 40.74 12.35 -36.11
C ILE A 11 40.57 13.61 -36.98
N ALA A 12 39.65 14.50 -36.63
CA ALA A 12 39.85 15.91 -36.30
C ALA A 12 38.90 16.93 -36.95
N ILE A 13 38.29 17.72 -36.06
CA ILE A 13 38.23 19.19 -36.00
C ILE A 13 37.18 19.95 -36.85
N CYS A 14 36.35 20.66 -36.06
CA CYS A 14 35.84 22.04 -36.15
C CYS A 14 34.75 22.46 -37.13
N ALA A 15 33.73 22.94 -36.52
CA ALA A 15 33.11 24.28 -36.60
C ALA A 15 31.96 24.52 -37.59
N LEU A 16 30.83 24.90 -36.97
CA LEU A 16 29.88 25.98 -37.32
C LEU A 16 29.13 25.92 -38.68
N LEU A 17 27.84 25.82 -38.64
CA LEU A 17 26.80 26.83 -38.94
C LEU A 17 25.46 26.19 -39.30
N THR A 18 24.45 26.59 -38.54
CA THR A 18 23.03 26.91 -38.87
C THR A 18 22.33 26.27 -40.08
N ALA A 19 21.19 25.68 -39.81
CA ALA A 19 19.83 26.04 -40.21
C ALA A 19 18.92 24.87 -40.59
N CYS A 20 17.75 24.85 -39.96
CA CYS A 20 16.41 24.41 -40.39
C CYS A 20 16.22 23.06 -41.10
N GLY A 21 15.39 22.21 -40.47
CA GLY A 21 14.69 21.11 -41.16
C GLY A 21 14.15 20.09 -40.14
N GLY A 22 12.84 20.10 -39.90
CA GLY A 22 12.18 19.21 -38.97
C GLY A 22 12.19 17.76 -39.40
N ALA A 23 12.24 16.88 -38.45
CA ALA A 23 11.75 15.51 -38.53
C ALA A 23 11.60 14.94 -37.13
N ASP A 24 10.48 14.29 -36.91
CA ASP A 24 10.00 13.65 -35.70
C ASP A 24 11.06 12.84 -34.96
N ARG A 25 11.28 13.20 -33.71
CA ARG A 25 11.88 12.31 -32.71
C ARG A 25 10.91 12.14 -31.58
N VAL A 26 10.41 10.93 -31.44
CA VAL A 26 9.80 10.42 -30.20
C VAL A 26 10.80 10.64 -29.07
N GLY A 27 10.61 11.71 -28.34
CA GLY A 27 11.44 12.06 -27.20
C GLY A 27 11.13 11.14 -26.02
N GLN A 28 12.10 10.35 -25.60
CA GLN A 28 12.15 9.84 -24.24
C GLN A 28 12.14 11.04 -23.28
N ALA A 29 11.02 11.26 -22.64
CA ALA A 29 10.90 12.25 -21.58
C ALA A 29 11.61 11.71 -20.33
N ASN A 30 12.86 12.07 -20.16
CA ASN A 30 13.52 12.10 -18.86
C ASN A 30 12.93 13.27 -18.06
N LEU A 31 11.72 13.08 -17.54
CA LEU A 31 11.17 13.95 -16.51
C LEU A 31 11.70 13.50 -15.13
N VAL A 32 12.95 13.76 -14.86
CA VAL A 32 13.45 13.88 -13.50
C VAL A 32 12.90 15.19 -12.95
N GLY A 33 11.69 15.19 -12.45
CA GLY A 33 11.14 16.25 -11.64
C GLY A 33 11.92 16.32 -10.32
N GLN A 34 12.98 17.13 -10.26
CA GLN A 34 13.61 17.46 -9.00
C GLN A 34 12.57 18.20 -8.15
N VAL A 35 12.02 17.53 -7.14
CA VAL A 35 11.23 18.18 -6.10
C VAL A 35 12.15 19.19 -5.43
N ASN A 36 11.90 20.49 -5.64
CA ASN A 36 12.57 21.57 -4.90
C ASN A 36 12.13 21.49 -3.44
N LEU A 37 12.86 20.70 -2.65
CA LEU A 37 12.74 20.69 -1.20
C LEU A 37 13.36 21.98 -0.68
N ALA A 38 12.54 22.91 -0.21
CA ALA A 38 13.02 24.14 0.42
C ALA A 38 14.00 23.77 1.55
N ALA A 39 15.14 24.43 1.55
CA ALA A 39 16.22 24.19 2.51
C ALA A 39 15.75 24.53 3.94
N ALA A 40 15.28 23.53 4.68
CA ALA A 40 15.24 23.60 6.14
C ALA A 40 16.69 23.49 6.66
N ALA A 41 16.99 24.19 7.76
CA ALA A 41 18.30 24.09 8.41
C ALA A 41 18.68 22.60 8.62
N PRO A 42 19.94 22.20 8.39
CA PRO A 42 20.30 20.79 8.33
C PRO A 42 20.11 20.14 9.71
N SER A 43 18.95 19.55 9.92
CA SER A 43 18.80 18.58 11.00
C SER A 43 19.63 17.37 10.61
N VAL A 44 20.62 17.02 11.42
CA VAL A 44 21.46 15.83 11.16
C VAL A 44 20.64 14.58 11.45
N THR A 45 19.73 14.23 10.51
CA THR A 45 18.98 12.99 10.60
C THR A 45 19.95 11.81 10.42
N THR A 46 20.04 10.96 11.46
CA THR A 46 20.93 9.79 11.41
C THR A 46 20.47 8.81 10.32
N TYR A 47 21.38 7.95 9.86
CA TYR A 47 21.05 6.87 8.92
C TYR A 47 19.93 5.96 9.49
N TYR A 48 20.04 5.66 10.80
CA TYR A 48 19.05 4.84 11.50
C TYR A 48 17.66 5.48 11.51
N ALA A 49 17.55 6.75 11.90
CA ALA A 49 16.27 7.46 11.92
C ALA A 49 15.65 7.60 10.53
N ALA A 50 16.46 7.89 9.51
CA ALA A 50 15.99 7.98 8.13
C ALA A 50 15.47 6.63 7.61
N SER A 51 16.23 5.56 7.82
CA SER A 51 15.81 4.21 7.42
C SER A 51 14.54 3.77 8.15
N ARG A 52 14.45 4.08 9.45
CA ARG A 52 13.28 3.76 10.27
C ARG A 52 12.02 4.50 9.80
N LEU A 53 12.12 5.81 9.50
CA LEU A 53 11.01 6.54 8.89
C LEU A 53 10.55 5.85 7.60
N LEU A 54 11.47 5.48 6.72
CA LEU A 54 11.15 4.88 5.42
C LEU A 54 10.52 3.49 5.55
N GLU A 55 10.82 2.72 6.58
CA GLU A 55 10.08 1.48 6.88
C GLU A 55 8.62 1.75 7.25
N GLN A 56 8.32 2.92 7.83
CA GLN A 56 6.97 3.33 8.23
C GLN A 56 6.22 4.02 7.08
N ALA A 57 6.93 4.84 6.32
CA ALA A 57 6.36 5.82 5.38
C ALA A 57 6.57 5.49 3.89
N SER A 58 7.15 4.33 3.57
CA SER A 58 7.36 3.87 2.19
C SER A 58 7.17 2.35 2.09
N MET A 59 7.33 1.80 0.88
CA MET A 59 7.32 0.35 0.65
C MET A 59 8.67 -0.31 1.02
N GLY A 60 9.52 0.40 1.72
CA GLY A 60 10.84 -0.02 2.21
C GLY A 60 11.92 1.02 1.91
N PRO A 61 12.97 1.10 2.73
CA PRO A 61 14.10 2.01 2.48
C PRO A 61 14.90 1.57 1.25
N SER A 62 15.39 2.56 0.47
CA SER A 62 16.45 2.40 -0.52
C SER A 62 17.61 3.32 -0.18
N PRO A 63 18.85 3.04 -0.62
CA PRO A 63 19.98 3.91 -0.38
C PRO A 63 19.72 5.37 -0.77
N SER A 64 19.12 5.60 -1.93
CA SER A 64 18.75 6.93 -2.43
C SER A 64 17.70 7.63 -1.56
N SER A 65 16.65 6.92 -1.14
CA SER A 65 15.61 7.50 -0.28
C SER A 65 16.14 7.82 1.13
N VAL A 66 17.02 6.98 1.69
CA VAL A 66 17.69 7.25 2.97
C VAL A 66 18.55 8.51 2.86
N ALA A 67 19.32 8.66 1.78
CA ALA A 67 20.12 9.85 1.53
C ALA A 67 19.27 11.13 1.47
N GLN A 68 18.09 11.07 0.82
CA GLN A 68 17.14 12.18 0.76
C GLN A 68 16.64 12.57 2.16
N VAL A 69 16.15 11.61 2.96
CA VAL A 69 15.67 11.90 4.32
C VAL A 69 16.77 12.47 5.19
N ARG A 70 18.01 11.96 5.08
CA ARG A 70 19.17 12.49 5.82
C ARG A 70 19.50 13.92 5.42
N LYS A 71 19.39 14.24 4.15
CA LYS A 71 19.69 15.58 3.61
C LYS A 71 18.66 16.62 4.03
N TYR A 72 17.38 16.30 3.98
CA TYR A 72 16.29 17.27 4.14
C TYR A 72 15.64 17.24 5.52
N GLY A 73 15.78 16.15 6.26
CA GLY A 73 15.11 15.91 7.52
C GLY A 73 13.75 15.21 7.34
N ILE A 74 13.26 14.61 8.43
CA ILE A 74 12.06 13.77 8.44
C ILE A 74 10.82 14.57 8.05
N GLU A 75 10.56 15.69 8.71
CA GLU A 75 9.35 16.48 8.49
C GLU A 75 9.31 17.08 7.08
N ALA A 76 10.42 17.67 6.63
CA ALA A 76 10.49 18.24 5.28
C ALA A 76 10.33 17.18 4.19
N TRP A 77 10.84 15.95 4.41
CA TRP A 77 10.61 14.84 3.48
C TRP A 77 9.13 14.45 3.43
N ILE A 78 8.44 14.34 4.57
CA ILE A 78 6.99 14.05 4.62
C ILE A 78 6.21 15.13 3.86
N ASP A 79 6.49 16.41 4.13
CA ASP A 79 5.79 17.53 3.49
C ASP A 79 6.02 17.58 1.97
N ALA A 80 7.21 17.19 1.52
CA ALA A 80 7.51 17.07 0.09
C ALA A 80 6.76 15.90 -0.55
N GLN A 81 6.78 14.73 0.08
CA GLN A 81 6.06 13.54 -0.39
C GLN A 81 4.55 13.78 -0.53
N GLN A 82 3.96 14.53 0.39
CA GLN A 82 2.54 14.88 0.35
C GLN A 82 2.15 15.85 -0.79
N LYS A 83 3.12 16.47 -1.44
CA LYS A 83 2.90 17.37 -2.59
C LYS A 83 3.04 16.68 -3.93
N LEU A 84 3.64 15.49 -3.98
CA LEU A 84 3.81 14.74 -5.22
C LEU A 84 2.44 14.31 -5.79
N PRO A 85 2.30 14.34 -7.12
CA PRO A 85 1.11 13.78 -7.77
C PRO A 85 1.02 12.28 -7.53
N PRO A 86 -0.18 11.69 -7.60
CA PRO A 86 -0.34 10.24 -7.46
C PRO A 86 0.27 9.50 -8.65
N SER A 87 1.02 8.45 -8.36
CA SER A 87 1.39 7.45 -9.36
C SER A 87 0.14 6.69 -9.79
N VAL A 88 0.05 6.34 -11.09
CA VAL A 88 -1.13 5.72 -11.69
C VAL A 88 -0.77 4.32 -12.20
N ILE A 89 -1.55 3.33 -11.80
CA ILE A 89 -1.50 1.98 -12.38
C ILE A 89 -2.19 2.08 -13.74
N THR A 90 -1.41 1.96 -14.81
CA THR A 90 -1.95 2.03 -16.16
C THR A 90 -2.66 0.73 -16.51
N THR A 91 -3.92 0.82 -16.89
CA THR A 91 -4.70 -0.27 -17.45
C THR A 91 -5.06 0.07 -18.89
N PRO A 92 -4.88 -0.84 -19.85
CA PRO A 92 -5.33 -0.60 -21.22
C PRO A 92 -6.81 -0.23 -21.27
N ALA A 93 -7.15 0.81 -22.01
CA ALA A 93 -8.52 1.35 -22.07
C ALA A 93 -9.57 0.31 -22.49
N ASN A 94 -9.20 -0.60 -23.39
CA ASN A 94 -10.06 -1.70 -23.82
C ASN A 94 -10.36 -2.73 -22.71
N LEU A 95 -9.52 -2.86 -21.68
CA LEU A 95 -9.76 -3.78 -20.55
C LEU A 95 -10.66 -3.17 -19.47
N LEU A 96 -10.80 -1.83 -19.43
CA LEU A 96 -11.66 -1.14 -18.44
C LEU A 96 -13.15 -1.37 -18.68
N GLU A 97 -13.52 -1.66 -19.93
CA GLU A 97 -14.91 -1.79 -20.38
C GLU A 97 -15.34 -3.25 -20.60
N PHE A 98 -14.43 -4.23 -20.47
CA PHE A 98 -14.70 -5.63 -20.83
C PHE A 98 -14.74 -6.57 -19.62
N ASP A 99 -15.69 -7.48 -19.63
CA ASP A 99 -15.69 -8.67 -18.78
C ASP A 99 -14.87 -9.76 -19.46
N ASP A 100 -13.70 -10.08 -18.89
CA ASP A 100 -12.76 -11.08 -19.39
C ASP A 100 -13.18 -12.54 -19.12
N GLN A 101 -14.42 -12.78 -18.63
CA GLN A 101 -14.89 -14.14 -18.31
C GLN A 101 -14.87 -15.11 -19.48
N ASN A 102 -14.97 -14.59 -20.71
CA ASN A 102 -15.06 -15.41 -21.91
C ASN A 102 -13.77 -15.50 -22.73
N ASP A 103 -12.72 -14.79 -22.34
CA ASP A 103 -11.42 -14.83 -23.01
C ASP A 103 -10.28 -15.04 -22.01
N ARG A 104 -9.82 -16.30 -21.90
CA ARG A 104 -8.72 -16.67 -20.98
C ARG A 104 -7.42 -15.92 -21.28
N VAL A 105 -7.14 -15.62 -22.54
CA VAL A 105 -5.90 -14.91 -22.91
C VAL A 105 -5.94 -13.46 -22.44
N LEU A 106 -7.09 -12.78 -22.61
CA LEU A 106 -7.27 -11.42 -22.08
C LEU A 106 -7.30 -11.41 -20.55
N ALA A 107 -7.89 -12.43 -19.91
CA ALA A 107 -7.91 -12.59 -18.47
C ALA A 107 -6.48 -12.73 -17.91
N ASP A 108 -5.68 -13.61 -18.49
CA ASP A 108 -4.30 -13.84 -18.07
C ASP A 108 -3.40 -12.61 -18.31
N LEU A 109 -3.56 -11.96 -19.46
CA LEU A 109 -2.81 -10.74 -19.77
C LEU A 109 -3.20 -9.58 -18.83
N SER A 110 -4.48 -9.39 -18.55
CA SER A 110 -4.94 -8.35 -17.64
C SER A 110 -4.43 -8.57 -16.22
N TRP A 111 -4.44 -9.80 -15.74
CA TRP A 111 -3.99 -10.19 -14.42
C TRP A 111 -2.49 -9.99 -14.23
N ASN A 112 -1.69 -10.47 -15.16
CA ASN A 112 -0.23 -10.31 -15.12
C ASN A 112 0.17 -8.84 -15.29
N THR A 113 -0.48 -8.11 -16.22
CA THR A 113 -0.21 -6.68 -16.43
C THR A 113 -0.56 -5.86 -15.19
N TYR A 114 -1.70 -6.11 -14.56
CA TYR A 114 -2.11 -5.45 -13.32
C TYR A 114 -1.06 -5.65 -12.20
N ARG A 115 -0.67 -6.91 -11.94
CA ARG A 115 0.30 -7.23 -10.91
C ARG A 115 1.65 -6.61 -11.18
N PHE A 116 2.12 -6.67 -12.42
CA PHE A 116 3.38 -6.08 -12.83
C PHE A 116 3.38 -4.56 -12.63
N ASN A 117 2.34 -3.87 -13.10
CA ASN A 117 2.24 -2.41 -12.97
C ASN A 117 2.13 -1.99 -11.51
N LEU A 118 1.34 -2.69 -10.70
CA LEU A 118 1.21 -2.42 -9.27
C LEU A 118 2.55 -2.60 -8.54
N GLN A 119 3.29 -3.67 -8.84
CA GLN A 119 4.60 -3.91 -8.24
C GLN A 119 5.63 -2.84 -8.64
N ASN A 120 5.62 -2.40 -9.89
CA ASN A 120 6.51 -1.33 -10.33
C ASN A 120 6.24 -0.01 -9.57
N ILE A 121 4.97 0.31 -9.31
CA ILE A 121 4.61 1.47 -8.48
C ILE A 121 5.14 1.31 -7.05
N PHE A 122 4.98 0.16 -6.44
CA PHE A 122 5.50 -0.09 -5.10
C PHE A 122 7.03 0.06 -5.01
N LEU A 123 7.74 -0.33 -6.06
CA LEU A 123 9.21 -0.29 -6.08
C LEU A 123 9.78 1.07 -6.48
N ALA A 124 9.27 1.67 -7.54
CA ALA A 124 9.96 2.73 -8.26
C ALA A 124 9.28 4.10 -8.22
N SER A 125 8.01 4.20 -7.78
CA SER A 125 7.34 5.50 -7.74
C SER A 125 8.02 6.49 -6.77
N GLU A 126 7.99 7.77 -7.13
CA GLU A 126 8.56 8.85 -6.30
C GLU A 126 7.67 9.18 -5.10
N ASP A 127 6.37 9.04 -5.22
CA ASP A 127 5.35 9.34 -4.20
C ASP A 127 5.17 8.21 -3.18
N GLN A 128 6.28 7.69 -2.66
CA GLN A 128 6.32 6.51 -1.79
C GLN A 128 5.43 6.61 -0.55
N LEU A 129 5.29 7.79 0.05
CA LEU A 129 4.40 7.98 1.20
C LEU A 129 2.92 7.81 0.78
N ARG A 130 2.55 8.30 -0.38
CA ARG A 130 1.20 8.13 -0.95
C ARG A 130 0.91 6.65 -1.24
N VAL A 131 1.84 5.98 -1.89
CA VAL A 131 1.76 4.54 -2.18
C VAL A 131 1.63 3.73 -0.89
N ARG A 132 2.43 4.05 0.13
CA ARG A 132 2.34 3.40 1.45
C ARG A 132 1.01 3.66 2.15
N THR A 133 0.52 4.91 2.08
CA THR A 133 -0.79 5.27 2.67
C THR A 133 -1.93 4.55 1.95
N SER A 134 -1.92 4.49 0.62
CA SER A 134 -2.95 3.76 -0.14
C SER A 134 -2.91 2.25 0.12
N TRP A 135 -1.73 1.66 0.33
CA TRP A 135 -1.59 0.28 0.80
C TRP A 135 -2.27 0.08 2.15
N VAL A 136 -2.04 0.99 3.12
CA VAL A 136 -2.71 0.93 4.43
C VAL A 136 -4.23 1.09 4.30
N LEU A 137 -4.69 2.04 3.48
CA LEU A 137 -6.12 2.22 3.21
C LEU A 137 -6.75 0.96 2.61
N SER A 138 -6.07 0.28 1.67
CA SER A 138 -6.57 -0.96 1.07
C SER A 138 -6.67 -2.14 2.06
N ASN A 139 -5.97 -2.06 3.20
CA ASN A 139 -6.02 -3.10 4.22
C ASN A 139 -7.28 -3.06 5.08
N PHE A 140 -8.01 -1.94 5.12
CA PHE A 140 -9.28 -1.86 5.83
C PHE A 140 -10.45 -1.34 4.97
N LEU A 141 -10.21 -0.69 3.84
CA LEU A 141 -11.21 -0.40 2.81
C LEU A 141 -11.11 -1.50 1.74
N VAL A 142 -11.61 -2.67 2.07
CA VAL A 142 -11.28 -3.93 1.41
C VAL A 142 -12.15 -4.19 0.18
N ILE A 143 -11.52 -4.60 -0.91
CA ILE A 143 -12.15 -5.34 -2.01
C ILE A 143 -11.40 -6.67 -2.22
N SER A 144 -11.95 -7.58 -3.05
CA SER A 144 -11.22 -8.78 -3.45
C SER A 144 -11.32 -9.03 -4.94
N THR A 145 -10.15 -9.20 -5.56
CA THR A 145 -10.03 -9.58 -6.98
C THR A 145 -10.45 -11.02 -7.24
N SER A 146 -10.78 -11.79 -6.21
CA SER A 146 -11.50 -13.07 -6.36
C SER A 146 -12.95 -12.87 -6.85
N LYS A 147 -13.57 -11.72 -6.58
CA LYS A 147 -14.92 -11.34 -7.01
C LYS A 147 -14.92 -10.19 -8.02
N VAL A 148 -13.91 -9.35 -7.99
CA VAL A 148 -13.71 -8.17 -8.85
C VAL A 148 -12.62 -8.49 -9.85
N LYS A 149 -12.75 -8.04 -11.10
CA LYS A 149 -11.70 -8.24 -12.11
C LYS A 149 -10.42 -7.48 -11.79
N SER A 150 -9.28 -7.98 -12.26
CA SER A 150 -7.95 -7.42 -11.97
C SER A 150 -7.81 -5.94 -12.32
N TYR A 151 -8.36 -5.51 -13.46
CA TYR A 151 -8.35 -4.09 -13.84
C TYR A 151 -9.27 -3.24 -12.95
N GLY A 152 -10.36 -3.81 -12.40
CA GLY A 152 -11.14 -3.14 -11.36
C GLY A 152 -10.33 -2.95 -10.07
N GLY A 153 -9.43 -3.89 -9.76
CA GLY A 153 -8.45 -3.73 -8.67
C GLY A 153 -7.46 -2.59 -8.92
N ALA A 154 -6.97 -2.46 -10.17
CA ALA A 154 -6.09 -1.35 -10.55
C ALA A 154 -6.78 0.01 -10.37
N GLU A 155 -8.01 0.15 -10.88
CA GLU A 155 -8.80 1.37 -10.74
C GLU A 155 -9.14 1.68 -9.28
N TYR A 156 -9.42 0.67 -8.48
CA TYR A 156 -9.65 0.85 -7.05
C TYR A 156 -8.38 1.34 -6.32
N MET A 157 -7.21 0.78 -6.64
CA MET A 157 -5.95 1.26 -6.06
C MET A 157 -5.64 2.69 -6.52
N ASN A 158 -5.89 3.04 -7.79
CA ASN A 158 -5.76 4.41 -8.29
C ASN A 158 -6.66 5.39 -7.53
N LEU A 159 -7.90 4.98 -7.21
CA LEU A 159 -8.81 5.76 -6.38
C LEU A 159 -8.23 5.98 -4.98
N LEU A 160 -7.72 4.94 -4.32
CA LEU A 160 -7.10 5.06 -3.00
C LEU A 160 -5.86 5.96 -3.03
N GLN A 161 -5.01 5.86 -4.05
CA GLN A 161 -3.83 6.73 -4.21
C GLN A 161 -4.23 8.19 -4.41
N SER A 162 -5.21 8.46 -5.26
CA SER A 162 -5.69 9.81 -5.51
C SER A 162 -6.25 10.47 -4.25
N ASN A 163 -6.87 9.70 -3.37
CA ASN A 163 -7.49 10.18 -2.13
C ASN A 163 -6.63 9.99 -0.87
N ALA A 164 -5.42 9.45 -0.97
CA ALA A 164 -4.57 9.13 0.19
C ALA A 164 -4.26 10.32 1.10
N PHE A 165 -4.26 11.54 0.55
CA PHE A 165 -4.06 12.81 1.26
C PHE A 165 -5.23 13.78 1.07
N GLY A 166 -6.41 13.27 0.70
CA GLY A 166 -7.66 14.01 0.59
C GLY A 166 -8.45 14.01 1.89
N ASN A 167 -9.74 14.36 1.80
CA ASN A 167 -10.66 14.26 2.93
C ASN A 167 -11.28 12.87 3.02
N TYR A 168 -11.41 12.34 4.23
CA TYR A 168 -11.97 11.01 4.46
C TYR A 168 -13.43 10.89 4.00
N SER A 169 -14.22 11.96 4.08
CA SER A 169 -15.60 11.95 3.57
C SER A 169 -15.64 11.80 2.04
N ASP A 170 -14.71 12.44 1.33
CA ASP A 170 -14.63 12.33 -0.12
C ASP A 170 -14.14 10.94 -0.54
N LEU A 171 -13.19 10.38 0.21
CA LEU A 171 -12.76 9.00 0.02
C LEU A 171 -13.93 8.02 0.21
N LEU A 172 -14.71 8.13 1.31
CA LEU A 172 -15.85 7.26 1.55
C LEU A 172 -16.94 7.41 0.47
N LYS A 173 -17.23 8.63 0.01
CA LYS A 173 -18.13 8.87 -1.13
C LYS A 173 -17.62 8.17 -2.39
N ALA A 174 -16.34 8.36 -2.71
CA ALA A 174 -15.73 7.78 -3.90
C ALA A 174 -15.75 6.24 -3.89
N ILE A 175 -15.43 5.60 -2.76
CA ILE A 175 -15.51 4.12 -2.67
C ILE A 175 -16.95 3.61 -2.70
N SER A 176 -17.93 4.37 -2.17
CA SER A 176 -19.34 3.96 -2.17
C SER A 176 -19.92 3.84 -3.57
N ILE A 177 -19.44 4.65 -4.50
CA ILE A 177 -19.86 4.61 -5.91
C ILE A 177 -18.82 3.96 -6.83
N ASN A 178 -17.76 3.36 -6.26
CA ASN A 178 -16.78 2.63 -7.05
C ASN A 178 -17.36 1.27 -7.48
N PRO A 179 -17.32 0.91 -8.77
CA PRO A 179 -17.91 -0.34 -9.26
C PRO A 179 -17.27 -1.60 -8.68
N SER A 180 -15.98 -1.56 -8.33
CA SER A 180 -15.31 -2.69 -7.68
C SER A 180 -15.84 -2.92 -6.27
N MET A 181 -16.05 -1.86 -5.50
CA MET A 181 -16.68 -1.93 -4.18
C MET A 181 -18.16 -2.36 -4.32
N GLY A 182 -18.88 -1.75 -5.28
CA GLY A 182 -20.28 -2.11 -5.57
C GLY A 182 -20.45 -3.60 -5.93
N THR A 183 -19.51 -4.17 -6.66
CA THR A 183 -19.49 -5.60 -7.01
C THR A 183 -19.05 -6.46 -5.80
N TYR A 184 -18.03 -6.02 -5.05
CA TYR A 184 -17.51 -6.81 -3.94
C TYR A 184 -18.50 -6.98 -2.80
N LEU A 185 -19.20 -5.90 -2.42
CA LEU A 185 -20.18 -5.88 -1.33
C LEU A 185 -21.63 -5.76 -1.81
N ASP A 186 -21.89 -6.07 -3.08
CA ASP A 186 -23.23 -6.19 -3.68
C ASP A 186 -24.09 -4.91 -3.65
N ASN A 187 -23.48 -3.72 -3.47
CA ASN A 187 -24.25 -2.46 -3.47
C ASN A 187 -24.86 -2.13 -4.84
N ASN A 188 -24.27 -2.65 -5.94
CA ASN A 188 -24.81 -2.54 -7.29
C ASN A 188 -26.12 -3.33 -7.48
N GLN A 189 -26.50 -4.17 -6.52
CA GLN A 189 -27.75 -4.93 -6.49
C GLN A 189 -28.75 -4.41 -5.46
N ASN A 190 -28.37 -3.37 -4.68
CA ASN A 190 -29.20 -2.80 -3.65
C ASN A 190 -30.21 -1.80 -4.25
N ASN A 191 -31.51 -2.10 -4.11
CA ASN A 191 -32.58 -1.27 -4.62
C ASN A 191 -33.78 -1.25 -3.66
N LYS A 192 -34.70 -0.29 -3.85
CA LYS A 192 -35.84 -0.06 -2.93
C LYS A 192 -36.81 -1.25 -2.79
N TRP A 193 -36.82 -2.17 -3.73
CA TRP A 193 -37.69 -3.34 -3.70
C TRP A 193 -37.01 -4.57 -3.09
N ASN A 194 -35.67 -4.58 -3.13
CA ASN A 194 -34.88 -5.68 -2.60
C ASN A 194 -33.60 -5.09 -1.96
N LEU A 195 -33.68 -4.81 -0.66
CA LEU A 195 -32.58 -4.26 0.11
C LEU A 195 -31.45 -5.28 0.28
N ASN A 196 -30.21 -4.87 -0.04
CA ASN A 196 -29.01 -5.65 0.23
C ASN A 196 -28.17 -4.92 1.28
N GLU A 197 -28.13 -5.46 2.49
CA GLU A 197 -27.49 -4.83 3.65
C GLU A 197 -25.97 -4.93 3.65
N ASN A 198 -25.36 -5.70 2.75
CA ASN A 198 -23.95 -6.05 2.83
C ASN A 198 -23.08 -4.79 2.87
N TYR A 199 -23.16 -3.91 1.88
CA TYR A 199 -22.38 -2.68 1.86
C TYR A 199 -22.74 -1.72 3.00
N GLY A 200 -24.02 -1.51 3.28
CA GLY A 200 -24.47 -0.63 4.36
C GLY A 200 -23.91 -1.03 5.72
N ARG A 201 -23.86 -2.33 5.99
CA ARG A 201 -23.25 -2.89 7.21
C ARG A 201 -21.74 -2.65 7.26
N GLU A 202 -21.03 -2.97 6.18
CA GLU A 202 -19.57 -2.84 6.16
C GLU A 202 -19.11 -1.39 6.16
N LEU A 203 -19.86 -0.48 5.54
CA LEU A 203 -19.60 0.96 5.59
C LEU A 203 -19.59 1.50 7.03
N MET A 204 -20.51 1.02 7.87
CA MET A 204 -20.54 1.36 9.29
C MET A 204 -19.49 0.57 10.09
N GLN A 205 -19.43 -0.73 9.90
CA GLN A 205 -18.64 -1.64 10.74
C GLN A 205 -17.14 -1.54 10.50
N LEU A 206 -16.73 -1.58 9.23
CA LEU A 206 -15.32 -1.69 8.84
C LEU A 206 -14.71 -0.38 8.35
N PHE A 207 -15.54 0.54 7.81
CA PHE A 207 -15.03 1.73 7.16
C PHE A 207 -15.23 3.02 7.95
N SER A 208 -16.05 3.02 9.01
CA SER A 208 -16.31 4.26 9.74
C SER A 208 -16.45 4.09 11.26
N VAL A 209 -17.63 3.75 11.77
CA VAL A 209 -17.93 3.87 13.21
C VAL A 209 -17.54 2.63 14.03
N GLY A 210 -17.38 1.47 13.42
CA GLY A 210 -17.08 0.21 14.13
C GLY A 210 -18.27 -0.35 14.92
N LEU A 211 -18.09 -1.57 15.47
CA LEU A 211 -19.15 -2.30 16.19
C LEU A 211 -19.46 -1.73 17.57
N VAL A 212 -18.47 -1.17 18.25
CA VAL A 212 -18.57 -0.74 19.65
C VAL A 212 -18.18 0.72 19.81
N GLN A 213 -18.79 1.39 20.76
CA GLN A 213 -18.48 2.77 21.06
C GLN A 213 -17.07 2.89 21.66
N LEU A 214 -16.32 3.87 21.19
CA LEU A 214 -14.96 4.17 21.59
C LEU A 214 -14.87 5.49 22.35
N ASN A 215 -13.95 5.55 23.29
CA ASN A 215 -13.38 6.80 23.78
C ASN A 215 -12.36 7.34 22.75
N MET A 216 -11.94 8.60 22.91
CA MET A 216 -10.93 9.20 22.04
C MET A 216 -9.60 8.48 22.01
N ASP A 217 -9.28 7.76 23.06
CA ASP A 217 -8.07 6.95 23.24
C ASP A 217 -8.18 5.54 22.65
N GLY A 218 -9.28 5.24 21.93
CA GLY A 218 -9.56 3.95 21.32
C GLY A 218 -10.05 2.88 22.29
N SER A 219 -10.16 3.17 23.59
CA SER A 219 -10.74 2.23 24.57
C SER A 219 -12.25 2.09 24.38
N ILE A 220 -12.75 0.87 24.63
CA ILE A 220 -14.17 0.53 24.46
C ILE A 220 -14.99 1.15 25.60
N LYS A 221 -16.05 1.89 25.25
CA LYS A 221 -17.05 2.33 26.22
C LYS A 221 -17.89 1.17 26.70
N ARG A 222 -18.15 1.14 28.02
CA ARG A 222 -18.90 0.07 28.68
C ARG A 222 -20.04 0.64 29.51
N ASP A 223 -21.09 -0.15 29.66
CA ASP A 223 -22.17 0.14 30.59
C ASP A 223 -21.76 -0.14 32.06
N ALA A 224 -22.68 0.10 32.99
CA ALA A 224 -22.45 -0.12 34.44
C ALA A 224 -22.13 -1.60 34.78
N ASN A 225 -22.51 -2.55 33.91
CA ASN A 225 -22.25 -3.98 34.08
C ASN A 225 -20.96 -4.44 33.38
N GLY A 226 -20.20 -3.51 32.75
CA GLY A 226 -18.98 -3.81 32.04
C GLY A 226 -19.19 -4.33 30.61
N LYS A 227 -20.42 -4.39 30.08
CA LYS A 227 -20.72 -4.78 28.71
C LYS A 227 -20.34 -3.65 27.75
N ALA A 228 -19.71 -3.99 26.63
CA ALA A 228 -19.40 -3.02 25.58
C ALA A 228 -20.70 -2.40 25.00
N LEU A 229 -20.71 -1.08 24.84
CA LEU A 229 -21.81 -0.38 24.21
C LEU A 229 -21.72 -0.52 22.71
N GLU A 230 -22.81 -0.96 22.07
CA GLU A 230 -22.91 -1.08 20.62
C GLU A 230 -22.96 0.32 19.98
N THR A 231 -22.35 0.49 18.81
CA THR A 231 -22.35 1.77 18.09
C THR A 231 -23.65 1.97 17.34
N TYR A 232 -24.19 0.93 16.74
CA TYR A 232 -25.38 0.95 15.91
C TYR A 232 -26.21 -0.31 16.11
N THR A 233 -27.47 -0.25 15.71
CA THR A 233 -28.45 -1.33 15.77
C THR A 233 -28.72 -1.92 14.39
N GLN A 234 -29.46 -3.03 14.33
CA GLN A 234 -29.94 -3.58 13.05
C GLN A 234 -30.84 -2.59 12.29
N SER A 235 -31.60 -1.75 13.01
CA SER A 235 -32.41 -0.68 12.39
C SER A 235 -31.52 0.34 11.68
N ASP A 236 -30.38 0.73 12.27
CA ASP A 236 -29.42 1.64 11.63
C ASP A 236 -28.83 1.04 10.35
N VAL A 237 -28.58 -0.28 10.32
CA VAL A 237 -28.14 -0.98 9.11
C VAL A 237 -29.18 -0.90 8.00
N ILE A 238 -30.46 -1.14 8.32
CA ILE A 238 -31.55 -1.05 7.34
C ILE A 238 -31.67 0.36 6.79
N GLU A 239 -31.60 1.38 7.64
CA GLU A 239 -31.71 2.77 7.24
C GLU A 239 -30.51 3.25 6.39
N SER A 240 -29.29 2.79 6.76
CA SER A 240 -28.09 3.00 5.94
C SER A 240 -28.25 2.34 4.56
N THR A 241 -28.78 1.11 4.52
CA THR A 241 -29.02 0.36 3.29
C THR A 241 -30.02 1.07 2.38
N LYS A 242 -31.11 1.65 2.93
CA LYS A 242 -32.07 2.45 2.16
C LYS A 242 -31.41 3.68 1.52
N ALA A 243 -30.52 4.37 2.25
CA ALA A 243 -29.79 5.52 1.74
C ALA A 243 -28.83 5.17 0.59
N LEU A 244 -28.41 3.92 0.52
CA LEU A 244 -27.47 3.39 -0.48
C LEU A 244 -28.15 2.67 -1.66
N THR A 245 -29.47 2.73 -1.78
CA THR A 245 -30.20 2.09 -2.89
C THR A 245 -30.05 2.82 -4.21
N GLY A 246 -30.18 2.11 -5.31
CA GLY A 246 -30.33 2.67 -6.65
C GLY A 246 -29.01 3.00 -7.36
N TRP A 247 -27.90 2.41 -6.96
CA TRP A 247 -26.62 2.58 -7.65
C TRP A 247 -26.35 1.43 -8.62
N ASN A 248 -26.17 1.75 -9.91
CA ASN A 248 -25.90 0.79 -10.97
C ASN A 248 -24.49 0.98 -11.52
N ILE A 249 -23.86 -0.12 -11.95
CA ILE A 249 -22.61 -0.04 -12.72
C ILE A 249 -22.88 0.70 -14.02
N ALA A 250 -22.02 1.64 -14.38
CA ALA A 250 -22.15 2.41 -15.62
C ALA A 250 -22.14 1.50 -16.84
N THR A 251 -22.98 1.81 -17.83
CA THR A 251 -23.02 1.05 -19.09
C THR A 251 -21.67 1.18 -19.82
N PRO A 252 -21.07 0.08 -20.29
CA PRO A 252 -19.88 0.15 -21.10
C PRO A 252 -20.09 0.93 -22.40
N ASN A 253 -19.06 1.62 -22.88
CA ASN A 253 -19.08 2.24 -24.19
C ASN A 253 -18.77 1.16 -25.25
N CYS A 254 -19.83 0.53 -25.76
CA CYS A 254 -19.71 -0.54 -26.75
C CYS A 254 -19.51 0.03 -28.14
N GLY A 255 -18.29 0.00 -28.67
CA GLY A 255 -18.08 0.18 -30.11
C GLY A 255 -18.87 -0.85 -30.92
N SER A 256 -19.17 -0.54 -32.18
CA SER A 256 -19.99 -1.36 -33.10
C SER A 256 -19.47 -2.79 -33.35
N THR A 257 -18.26 -3.11 -32.89
CA THR A 257 -17.56 -4.37 -33.17
C THR A 257 -17.67 -5.42 -32.05
N ILE A 258 -18.23 -5.08 -30.87
CA ILE A 258 -18.19 -5.96 -29.71
C ILE A 258 -19.58 -6.50 -29.38
N LYS A 259 -19.77 -7.79 -29.60
CA LYS A 259 -21.01 -8.49 -29.27
C LYS A 259 -21.15 -8.65 -27.74
N ASN A 260 -22.36 -8.40 -27.20
CA ASN A 260 -22.73 -8.59 -25.79
C ASN A 260 -22.01 -7.68 -24.75
N CYS A 261 -21.35 -6.63 -25.20
CA CYS A 261 -20.67 -5.66 -24.35
C CYS A 261 -21.58 -5.01 -23.28
N LEU A 262 -22.89 -4.88 -23.55
CA LEU A 262 -23.87 -4.32 -22.60
C LEU A 262 -24.02 -5.12 -21.29
N ASN A 263 -23.56 -6.37 -21.29
CA ASN A 263 -23.60 -7.24 -20.11
C ASN A 263 -22.32 -7.16 -19.26
N TRP A 264 -21.37 -6.31 -19.64
CA TRP A 264 -20.06 -6.22 -19.00
C TRP A 264 -20.00 -5.09 -17.99
N ALA A 265 -19.28 -5.32 -16.89
CA ALA A 265 -19.08 -4.32 -15.86
C ALA A 265 -18.05 -3.28 -16.31
N ASN A 266 -18.42 -2.01 -16.27
CA ASN A 266 -17.49 -0.90 -16.51
C ASN A 266 -16.82 -0.49 -15.20
N TYR A 267 -15.61 -1.01 -14.94
CA TYR A 267 -14.84 -0.67 -13.74
C TYR A 267 -14.07 0.66 -13.85
N GLY A 268 -13.98 1.24 -15.04
CA GLY A 268 -13.28 2.50 -15.29
C GLY A 268 -14.12 3.75 -14.98
N LYS A 269 -15.40 3.62 -14.65
CA LYS A 269 -16.29 4.74 -14.34
C LYS A 269 -17.05 4.52 -13.04
N PRO A 270 -17.31 5.57 -12.27
CA PRO A 270 -18.19 5.46 -11.09
C PRO A 270 -19.55 4.88 -11.43
N MET A 271 -20.17 4.21 -10.46
CA MET A 271 -21.57 3.80 -10.55
C MET A 271 -22.47 5.02 -10.75
N VAL A 272 -23.58 4.82 -11.45
CA VAL A 272 -24.56 5.87 -11.76
C VAL A 272 -25.82 5.69 -10.94
N ALA A 273 -26.42 6.79 -10.52
CA ALA A 273 -27.67 6.80 -9.77
C ALA A 273 -28.85 6.44 -10.69
N ASN A 274 -29.68 5.51 -10.25
CA ASN A 274 -30.99 5.18 -10.81
C ASN A 274 -32.05 5.60 -9.79
N GLU A 275 -32.55 6.82 -9.93
CA GLU A 275 -33.53 7.39 -9.00
C GLU A 275 -34.84 6.57 -8.97
N GLY A 276 -35.19 5.88 -10.08
CA GLY A 276 -36.34 4.96 -10.13
C GLY A 276 -36.23 3.75 -9.20
N ALA A 277 -34.98 3.36 -8.86
CA ALA A 277 -34.68 2.25 -7.95
C ALA A 277 -34.24 2.73 -6.54
N HIS A 278 -34.11 4.05 -6.35
CA HIS A 278 -33.73 4.63 -5.06
C HIS A 278 -34.92 4.71 -4.10
N ASN A 279 -34.67 4.47 -2.80
CA ASN A 279 -35.65 4.66 -1.73
C ASN A 279 -35.67 6.11 -1.26
N THR A 280 -36.78 6.80 -1.42
CA THR A 280 -36.97 8.22 -1.09
C THR A 280 -37.62 8.46 0.26
N ASP A 281 -37.88 7.45 1.08
CA ASP A 281 -38.40 7.61 2.44
C ASP A 281 -37.39 8.40 3.30
N GLY A 282 -37.87 9.05 4.36
CA GLY A 282 -36.99 9.59 5.39
C GLY A 282 -36.27 8.45 6.12
N LYS A 283 -34.96 8.64 6.42
CA LYS A 283 -34.14 7.63 7.12
C LYS A 283 -33.70 8.16 8.47
N LYS A 284 -33.66 7.28 9.46
CA LYS A 284 -33.27 7.61 10.83
C LYS A 284 -32.20 6.64 11.32
N LEU A 285 -30.96 7.11 11.41
CA LEU A 285 -29.84 6.25 11.83
C LEU A 285 -28.86 7.04 12.73
N LEU A 286 -28.26 6.35 13.69
CA LEU A 286 -27.27 6.90 14.61
C LEU A 286 -27.76 8.21 15.30
N GLY A 287 -29.06 8.29 15.59
CA GLY A 287 -29.68 9.47 16.21
C GLY A 287 -29.83 10.70 15.29
N LYS A 288 -29.57 10.56 14.00
CA LYS A 288 -29.71 11.60 12.98
C LYS A 288 -30.82 11.26 11.99
N THR A 289 -31.33 12.27 11.29
CA THR A 289 -32.38 12.08 10.28
C THR A 289 -31.90 12.58 8.92
N ILE A 290 -32.10 11.75 7.90
CA ILE A 290 -31.99 12.12 6.49
C ILE A 290 -33.41 12.40 6.02
N PRO A 291 -33.73 13.59 5.48
CA PRO A 291 -35.07 13.95 5.05
C PRO A 291 -35.62 13.06 3.92
N ALA A 292 -36.91 12.87 3.87
CA ALA A 292 -37.57 12.20 2.74
C ALA A 292 -37.47 13.03 1.45
N GLY A 293 -37.56 12.37 0.30
CA GLY A 293 -37.60 12.99 -1.02
C GLY A 293 -36.23 13.37 -1.57
N GLN A 294 -35.13 12.96 -0.95
CA GLN A 294 -33.78 13.19 -1.47
C GLN A 294 -33.45 12.24 -2.61
N THR A 295 -32.54 12.67 -3.50
CA THR A 295 -31.92 11.85 -4.54
C THR A 295 -30.90 10.87 -3.94
N ALA A 296 -30.55 9.82 -4.67
CA ALA A 296 -29.52 8.85 -4.27
C ALA A 296 -28.18 9.52 -3.94
N VAL A 297 -27.78 10.53 -4.72
CA VAL A 297 -26.57 11.33 -4.46
C VAL A 297 -26.67 12.07 -3.14
N LYS A 298 -27.81 12.72 -2.89
CA LYS A 298 -27.98 13.52 -1.67
C LYS A 298 -28.07 12.67 -0.41
N ASP A 299 -28.71 11.52 -0.50
CA ASP A 299 -28.75 10.53 0.59
C ASP A 299 -27.36 9.97 0.91
N LEU A 300 -26.56 9.64 -0.10
CA LEU A 300 -25.17 9.23 0.08
C LEU A 300 -24.34 10.31 0.77
N GLU A 301 -24.43 11.57 0.33
CA GLU A 301 -23.75 12.70 0.98
C GLU A 301 -24.14 12.84 2.45
N SER A 302 -25.44 12.79 2.75
CA SER A 302 -25.97 12.90 4.11
C SER A 302 -25.53 11.74 5.00
N LEU A 303 -25.56 10.51 4.47
CA LEU A 303 -25.09 9.32 5.19
C LEU A 303 -23.60 9.42 5.52
N ILE A 304 -22.77 9.77 4.54
CA ILE A 304 -21.31 9.90 4.76
C ILE A 304 -21.00 11.01 5.77
N GLU A 305 -21.71 12.14 5.73
CA GLU A 305 -21.54 13.20 6.73
C GLU A 305 -21.86 12.70 8.14
N ILE A 306 -22.97 11.98 8.31
CA ILE A 306 -23.34 11.37 9.59
C ILE A 306 -22.23 10.43 10.09
N LEU A 307 -21.69 9.58 9.23
CA LEU A 307 -20.67 8.59 9.58
C LEU A 307 -19.33 9.26 9.91
N VAL A 308 -18.87 10.21 9.11
CA VAL A 308 -17.55 10.83 9.30
C VAL A 308 -17.55 11.77 10.53
N THR A 309 -18.66 12.43 10.81
CA THR A 309 -18.81 13.30 11.99
C THR A 309 -19.13 12.53 13.28
N HIS A 310 -19.40 11.22 13.19
CA HIS A 310 -19.69 10.42 14.36
C HIS A 310 -18.45 10.34 15.30
N PRO A 311 -18.62 10.46 16.64
CA PRO A 311 -17.49 10.50 17.59
C PRO A 311 -16.53 9.32 17.49
N ASN A 312 -17.02 8.15 17.07
CA ASN A 312 -16.19 6.93 16.93
C ASN A 312 -15.25 6.95 15.74
N THR A 313 -15.57 7.69 14.68
CA THR A 313 -14.83 7.60 13.41
C THR A 313 -13.39 8.09 13.55
N GLY A 314 -13.19 9.19 14.31
CA GLY A 314 -11.85 9.68 14.59
C GLY A 314 -10.92 8.65 15.22
N PRO A 315 -11.23 8.10 16.41
CA PRO A 315 -10.39 7.07 17.04
C PRO A 315 -10.31 5.77 16.23
N PHE A 316 -11.37 5.38 15.52
CA PHE A 316 -11.37 4.22 14.65
C PHE A 316 -10.35 4.34 13.51
N VAL A 317 -10.41 5.42 12.74
CA VAL A 317 -9.51 5.66 11.60
C VAL A 317 -8.08 5.90 12.08
N ALA A 318 -7.90 6.65 13.18
CA ALA A 318 -6.60 6.89 13.78
C ALA A 318 -5.90 5.57 14.12
N LEU A 319 -6.61 4.65 14.80
CA LEU A 319 -6.06 3.33 15.14
C LEU A 319 -5.63 2.55 13.89
N ARG A 320 -6.44 2.53 12.83
CA ARG A 320 -6.11 1.82 11.59
C ARG A 320 -4.87 2.39 10.90
N LEU A 321 -4.75 3.71 10.81
CA LEU A 321 -3.59 4.34 10.20
C LEU A 321 -2.32 4.15 11.03
N ILE A 322 -2.40 4.24 12.37
CA ILE A 322 -1.27 3.95 13.26
C ILE A 322 -0.82 2.49 13.09
N GLN A 323 -1.76 1.54 13.17
CA GLN A 323 -1.48 0.12 12.98
C GLN A 323 -0.84 -0.18 11.62
N GLY A 324 -1.32 0.46 10.57
CA GLY A 324 -0.79 0.25 9.22
C GLY A 324 0.58 0.87 8.98
N LEU A 325 0.90 1.99 9.61
CA LEU A 325 2.12 2.76 9.33
C LEU A 325 3.23 2.50 10.36
N THR A 326 2.94 2.48 11.66
CA THR A 326 3.98 2.59 12.70
C THR A 326 4.04 1.43 13.69
N THR A 327 2.95 1.14 14.41
CA THR A 327 2.93 0.11 15.46
C THR A 327 1.58 -0.60 15.54
N SER A 328 1.60 -1.90 15.74
CA SER A 328 0.38 -2.71 15.84
C SER A 328 -0.40 -2.45 17.14
N ASP A 329 0.29 -2.08 18.22
CA ASP A 329 -0.28 -1.85 19.54
C ASP A 329 0.08 -0.45 20.07
N PRO A 330 -0.57 0.64 19.54
CA PRO A 330 -0.31 2.00 19.96
C PRO A 330 -0.81 2.28 21.38
N SER A 331 -0.15 3.21 22.09
CA SER A 331 -0.66 3.67 23.38
C SER A 331 -1.99 4.44 23.22
N PRO A 332 -2.86 4.43 24.25
CA PRO A 332 -4.07 5.24 24.29
C PRO A 332 -3.81 6.74 24.02
N ALA A 333 -2.70 7.27 24.52
CA ALA A 333 -2.31 8.66 24.32
C ALA A 333 -1.97 8.97 22.84
N TYR A 334 -1.31 8.04 22.15
CA TYR A 334 -1.01 8.18 20.70
C TYR A 334 -2.31 8.21 19.89
N ILE A 335 -3.23 7.27 20.16
CA ILE A 335 -4.54 7.25 19.48
C ILE A 335 -5.27 8.57 19.71
N THR A 336 -5.32 9.07 20.96
CA THR A 336 -5.97 10.35 21.29
C THR A 336 -5.42 11.51 20.47
N ARG A 337 -4.10 11.65 20.36
CA ARG A 337 -3.48 12.75 19.62
C ARG A 337 -3.85 12.71 18.14
N VAL A 338 -3.77 11.55 17.51
CA VAL A 338 -4.11 11.39 16.08
C VAL A 338 -5.61 11.53 15.83
N ALA A 339 -6.46 10.95 16.69
CA ALA A 339 -7.92 11.09 16.61
C ALA A 339 -8.37 12.55 16.76
N THR A 340 -7.69 13.32 17.62
CA THR A 340 -7.94 14.76 17.80
C THR A 340 -7.63 15.53 16.50
N VAL A 341 -6.53 15.19 15.81
CA VAL A 341 -6.23 15.79 14.50
C VAL A 341 -7.33 15.46 13.49
N PHE A 342 -7.76 14.19 13.41
CA PHE A 342 -8.86 13.80 12.54
C PHE A 342 -10.14 14.62 12.79
N GLN A 343 -10.54 14.77 14.05
CA GLN A 343 -11.75 15.54 14.40
C GLN A 343 -11.60 17.03 14.09
N ASN A 344 -10.49 17.64 14.47
CA ASN A 344 -10.26 19.08 14.28
C ASN A 344 -10.16 19.46 12.80
N THR A 345 -9.66 18.57 11.96
CA THR A 345 -9.53 18.77 10.51
C THR A 345 -10.70 18.18 9.71
N LYS A 346 -11.70 17.61 10.39
CA LYS A 346 -12.87 16.95 9.77
C LYS A 346 -12.45 15.87 8.75
N GLY A 347 -11.42 15.10 9.09
CA GLY A 347 -10.98 13.97 8.29
C GLY A 347 -9.96 14.30 7.20
N ASP A 348 -9.17 15.38 7.31
CA ASP A 348 -8.03 15.64 6.42
C ASP A 348 -6.95 14.57 6.62
N LEU A 349 -6.90 13.60 5.69
CA LEU A 349 -5.94 12.49 5.75
C LEU A 349 -4.49 12.94 5.62
N LYS A 350 -4.22 14.06 4.94
CA LYS A 350 -2.89 14.65 4.87
C LYS A 350 -2.38 15.03 6.26
N ALA A 351 -3.19 15.74 7.02
CA ALA A 351 -2.86 16.13 8.39
C ALA A 351 -2.77 14.90 9.32
N VAL A 352 -3.69 13.94 9.18
CA VAL A 352 -3.73 12.73 10.00
C VAL A 352 -2.51 11.84 9.77
N VAL A 353 -2.12 11.58 8.51
CA VAL A 353 -0.91 10.79 8.18
C VAL A 353 0.35 11.47 8.71
N LYS A 354 0.46 12.80 8.56
CA LYS A 354 1.58 13.55 9.15
C LYS A 354 1.59 13.42 10.68
N ALA A 355 0.44 13.53 11.34
CA ALA A 355 0.33 13.35 12.79
C ALA A 355 0.75 11.95 13.24
N VAL A 356 0.38 10.90 12.50
CA VAL A 356 0.84 9.52 12.77
C VAL A 356 2.36 9.44 12.71
N LEU A 357 2.97 9.92 11.63
CA LEU A 357 4.41 9.76 11.43
C LEU A 357 5.27 10.68 12.30
N MET A 358 4.76 11.83 12.70
CA MET A 358 5.49 12.82 13.52
C MET A 358 5.21 12.71 15.01
N ASP A 359 4.33 11.79 15.42
CA ASP A 359 4.02 11.61 16.83
C ASP A 359 5.27 11.29 17.67
N SER A 360 5.33 11.83 18.87
CA SER A 360 6.47 11.63 19.79
C SER A 360 6.73 10.13 20.08
N GLU A 361 5.69 9.31 20.17
CA GLU A 361 5.84 7.87 20.36
C GLU A 361 6.42 7.18 19.13
N ALA A 362 6.00 7.59 17.93
CA ALA A 362 6.57 7.10 16.69
C ALA A 362 8.03 7.52 16.51
N ARG A 363 8.40 8.73 16.93
CA ARG A 363 9.77 9.27 16.78
C ARG A 363 10.73 8.88 17.93
N ALA A 364 10.20 8.44 19.08
CA ALA A 364 11.04 8.02 20.22
C ALA A 364 12.06 6.93 19.85
N GLY A 365 11.70 6.03 18.91
CA GLY A 365 12.58 4.98 18.41
C GLY A 365 13.63 5.40 17.39
N ASP A 366 13.76 6.68 17.03
CA ASP A 366 14.73 7.16 16.04
C ASP A 366 16.20 7.09 16.56
N VAL A 367 16.35 6.83 17.85
CA VAL A 367 17.62 6.45 18.48
C VAL A 367 17.59 4.94 18.75
N PRO A 368 18.62 4.18 18.35
CA PRO A 368 18.69 2.74 18.60
C PRO A 368 18.46 2.40 20.08
N GLY A 369 17.59 1.44 20.34
CA GLY A 369 17.27 0.99 21.70
C GLY A 369 16.29 1.88 22.49
N LYS A 370 15.78 2.99 21.91
CA LYS A 370 14.86 3.91 22.58
C LYS A 370 13.39 3.75 22.17
N SER A 371 13.06 2.78 21.31
CA SER A 371 11.65 2.46 21.01
C SER A 371 10.91 2.09 22.31
N PRO A 372 9.67 2.58 22.50
CA PRO A 372 8.83 2.14 23.62
C PRO A 372 8.67 0.62 23.65
N ALA A 373 8.47 0.05 24.84
CA ALA A 373 8.22 -1.38 24.98
C ALA A 373 6.95 -1.77 24.19
N GLY A 374 7.02 -2.86 23.42
CA GLY A 374 5.91 -3.32 22.58
C GLY A 374 5.72 -2.50 21.29
N PHE A 375 6.43 -1.40 21.09
CA PHE A 375 6.33 -0.59 19.87
C PHE A 375 6.91 -1.32 18.65
N GLY A 376 6.17 -1.27 17.57
CA GLY A 376 6.53 -1.82 16.27
C GLY A 376 5.41 -2.68 15.69
N ARG A 377 5.63 -3.16 14.48
CA ARG A 377 4.74 -4.07 13.78
C ARG A 377 5.53 -5.15 13.03
N ILE A 378 4.95 -6.30 12.89
CA ILE A 378 5.52 -7.35 12.05
C ILE A 378 5.37 -6.91 10.59
N LYS A 379 6.46 -6.98 9.82
CA LYS A 379 6.41 -6.68 8.38
C LYS A 379 5.59 -7.76 7.69
N GLU A 380 4.59 -7.32 6.96
CA GLU A 380 3.79 -8.17 6.11
C GLU A 380 4.66 -8.80 5.01
N PRO A 381 4.31 -10.00 4.48
CA PRO A 381 5.05 -10.64 3.40
C PRO A 381 5.33 -9.71 2.23
N HIS A 382 4.33 -8.94 1.83
CA HIS A 382 4.46 -7.95 0.76
C HIS A 382 5.51 -6.87 1.07
N LEU A 383 5.54 -6.35 2.29
CA LEU A 383 6.53 -5.35 2.71
C LEU A 383 7.94 -5.91 2.89
N ILE A 384 8.08 -7.17 3.29
CA ILE A 384 9.38 -7.84 3.33
C ILE A 384 9.99 -7.86 1.94
N ASN A 385 9.20 -8.25 0.97
CA ASN A 385 9.62 -8.38 -0.40
C ASN A 385 9.96 -7.01 -1.04
N THR A 386 9.06 -6.03 -0.94
CA THR A 386 9.34 -4.69 -1.46
C THR A 386 10.55 -4.05 -0.76
N SER A 387 10.73 -4.29 0.56
CA SER A 387 11.91 -3.84 1.29
C SER A 387 13.20 -4.46 0.75
N LEU A 388 13.19 -5.78 0.44
CA LEU A 388 14.33 -6.45 -0.19
C LEU A 388 14.67 -5.78 -1.53
N LEU A 389 13.69 -5.68 -2.42
CA LEU A 389 13.92 -5.17 -3.78
C LEU A 389 14.36 -3.71 -3.78
N ARG A 390 13.79 -2.88 -2.90
CA ARG A 390 14.20 -1.48 -2.75
C ARG A 390 15.59 -1.36 -2.12
N ALA A 391 15.94 -2.20 -1.16
CA ALA A 391 17.29 -2.26 -0.60
C ALA A 391 18.34 -2.69 -1.63
N MET A 392 17.95 -3.48 -2.63
CA MET A 392 18.79 -3.90 -3.76
C MET A 392 18.68 -2.94 -4.96
N GLU A 393 17.99 -1.82 -4.80
CA GLU A 393 17.81 -0.80 -5.84
C GLU A 393 17.26 -1.34 -7.17
N CYS A 394 16.30 -2.26 -7.08
CA CYS A 394 15.64 -2.83 -8.25
C CYS A 394 14.67 -1.80 -8.87
N PRO A 395 14.84 -1.42 -10.15
CA PRO A 395 13.99 -0.41 -10.80
C PRO A 395 12.62 -0.94 -11.19
N LYS A 396 12.44 -2.26 -11.25
CA LYS A 396 11.20 -2.94 -11.64
C LYS A 396 11.13 -4.33 -11.00
N ALA A 397 9.96 -4.90 -10.99
CA ALA A 397 9.76 -6.24 -10.45
C ALA A 397 10.31 -7.35 -11.35
N GLY A 398 10.39 -7.13 -12.68
CA GLY A 398 10.88 -8.11 -13.64
C GLY A 398 10.12 -9.44 -13.57
N THR A 399 10.80 -10.54 -13.82
CA THR A 399 10.26 -11.91 -13.68
C THR A 399 9.96 -12.29 -12.23
N LEU A 400 10.47 -11.51 -11.25
CA LEU A 400 10.08 -11.64 -9.85
C LEU A 400 8.58 -11.43 -9.62
N THR A 401 7.85 -10.82 -10.58
CA THR A 401 6.39 -10.68 -10.52
C THR A 401 5.72 -12.04 -10.34
N ASN A 402 6.18 -13.07 -11.06
CA ASN A 402 5.65 -14.44 -10.93
C ASN A 402 6.00 -15.07 -9.58
N THR A 403 7.10 -14.64 -8.98
CA THR A 403 7.54 -15.05 -7.66
C THR A 403 6.72 -14.38 -6.55
N PHE A 404 6.19 -13.18 -6.79
CA PHE A 404 5.25 -12.52 -5.88
C PHE A 404 3.90 -13.22 -5.80
N ASN A 405 3.48 -13.91 -6.86
CA ASN A 405 2.24 -14.68 -6.88
C ASN A 405 2.25 -15.88 -5.92
N ALA A 406 3.44 -16.32 -5.53
CA ALA A 406 3.63 -17.38 -4.57
C ALA A 406 3.61 -16.92 -3.10
N TRP A 407 3.48 -15.61 -2.85
CA TRP A 407 3.41 -15.08 -1.49
C TRP A 407 1.99 -15.19 -0.93
N THR A 408 1.91 -15.38 0.37
CA THR A 408 0.63 -15.56 1.06
C THR A 408 -0.23 -14.30 1.08
N GLN A 409 0.31 -13.16 0.61
CA GLN A 409 -0.36 -11.85 0.55
C GLN A 409 -0.34 -11.28 -0.88
N ASP A 410 -1.34 -11.64 -1.66
CA ASP A 410 -1.55 -11.08 -2.99
C ASP A 410 -2.36 -9.78 -2.89
N PRO A 411 -1.82 -8.62 -3.29
CA PRO A 411 -2.48 -7.32 -3.13
C PRO A 411 -3.90 -7.30 -3.70
N LEU A 412 -4.84 -6.75 -2.95
CA LEU A 412 -6.26 -6.66 -3.28
C LEU A 412 -6.96 -8.02 -3.52
N ASN A 413 -6.34 -9.13 -3.18
CA ASN A 413 -6.96 -10.46 -3.23
C ASN A 413 -7.31 -10.94 -1.82
N ALA A 414 -8.11 -10.13 -1.13
CA ALA A 414 -8.57 -10.41 0.23
C ALA A 414 -9.33 -11.73 0.32
N LYS A 415 -9.06 -12.50 1.37
CA LYS A 415 -9.78 -13.75 1.66
C LYS A 415 -11.10 -13.51 2.38
N THR A 416 -11.21 -12.41 3.10
CA THR A 416 -12.39 -12.01 3.88
C THR A 416 -12.54 -10.48 3.85
N VAL A 417 -13.65 -9.96 4.37
CA VAL A 417 -13.86 -8.51 4.54
C VAL A 417 -12.87 -7.87 5.54
N PHE A 418 -12.15 -8.70 6.31
CA PHE A 418 -11.03 -8.28 7.17
C PHE A 418 -9.67 -8.35 6.46
N ASN A 419 -9.65 -8.47 5.14
CA ASN A 419 -8.47 -8.68 4.32
C ASN A 419 -7.74 -10.00 4.65
N PHE A 420 -6.46 -9.95 4.97
CA PHE A 420 -5.63 -11.12 5.25
C PHE A 420 -5.64 -11.51 6.72
N TYR A 421 -5.97 -10.58 7.62
CA TYR A 421 -6.02 -10.78 9.07
C TYR A 421 -6.97 -9.78 9.76
N PRO A 422 -7.70 -10.19 10.80
CA PRO A 422 -8.50 -9.28 11.59
C PRO A 422 -7.61 -8.34 12.41
N PRO A 423 -7.92 -7.04 12.46
CA PRO A 423 -7.06 -6.01 13.04
C PRO A 423 -6.96 -6.05 14.58
N ASN A 424 -7.76 -6.85 15.23
CA ASN A 424 -7.79 -7.01 16.69
C ASN A 424 -7.13 -8.31 17.19
N HIS A 425 -6.42 -9.02 16.29
CA HIS A 425 -5.69 -10.23 16.68
C HIS A 425 -4.58 -9.89 17.66
N ARG A 426 -4.45 -10.73 18.72
CA ARG A 426 -3.42 -10.58 19.74
C ARG A 426 -2.39 -11.69 19.62
N ALA A 427 -1.14 -11.36 19.93
CA ALA A 427 -0.07 -12.35 19.97
C ALA A 427 -0.40 -13.43 21.01
N PRO A 428 -0.18 -14.73 20.72
CA PRO A 428 -0.39 -15.82 21.64
C PRO A 428 0.29 -15.58 22.99
N SER A 429 -0.40 -15.87 24.08
CA SER A 429 0.09 -15.67 25.46
C SER A 429 0.49 -14.23 25.80
N SER A 430 0.02 -13.25 25.03
CA SER A 430 0.30 -11.82 25.21
C SER A 430 -0.98 -11.00 25.13
N LYS A 431 -0.94 -9.79 25.71
CA LYS A 431 -2.00 -8.78 25.54
C LYS A 431 -1.75 -7.86 24.34
N LEU A 432 -0.58 -7.93 23.70
CA LEU A 432 -0.20 -7.07 22.59
C LEU A 432 -1.01 -7.38 21.34
N LEU A 433 -1.49 -6.34 20.68
CA LEU A 433 -2.05 -6.46 19.34
C LEU A 433 -0.93 -6.78 18.34
N ALA A 434 -1.12 -7.80 17.54
CA ALA A 434 -0.18 -8.23 16.51
C ALA A 434 -0.94 -8.86 15.32
N PRO A 435 -1.77 -8.09 14.60
CA PRO A 435 -2.61 -8.61 13.52
C PRO A 435 -1.81 -9.36 12.46
N GLU A 436 -0.67 -8.82 12.07
CA GLU A 436 0.20 -9.32 11.01
C GLU A 436 0.84 -10.68 11.36
N GLN A 437 0.85 -11.07 12.63
CA GLN A 437 1.39 -12.37 13.06
C GLN A 437 0.69 -13.55 12.38
N GLN A 438 -0.58 -13.39 12.01
CA GLN A 438 -1.33 -14.43 11.29
C GLN A 438 -0.77 -14.75 9.91
N MET A 439 0.07 -13.87 9.35
CA MET A 439 0.77 -14.08 8.09
C MET A 439 2.11 -14.84 8.26
N LEU A 440 2.57 -15.07 9.50
CA LEU A 440 3.82 -15.78 9.77
C LEU A 440 3.59 -17.30 9.76
N THR A 441 3.49 -17.88 8.57
CA THR A 441 3.36 -19.33 8.37
C THR A 441 4.72 -19.96 8.03
N SER A 442 4.83 -21.29 8.20
CA SER A 442 6.03 -22.03 7.75
C SER A 442 6.26 -21.89 6.25
N GLU A 443 5.19 -21.82 5.48
CA GLU A 443 5.25 -21.56 4.03
C GLU A 443 5.90 -20.21 3.74
N GLU A 444 5.46 -19.16 4.43
CA GLU A 444 6.01 -17.82 4.28
C GLU A 444 7.51 -17.74 4.60
N PHE A 445 7.95 -18.42 5.66
CA PHE A 445 9.37 -18.52 5.98
C PHE A 445 10.17 -19.25 4.91
N ASN A 446 9.68 -20.38 4.42
CA ASN A 446 10.32 -21.14 3.36
C ASN A 446 10.45 -20.34 2.05
N MET A 447 9.45 -19.51 1.74
CA MET A 447 9.50 -18.65 0.55
C MET A 447 10.57 -17.56 0.62
N ARG A 448 11.06 -17.21 1.80
CA ARG A 448 12.14 -16.21 1.97
C ARG A 448 13.52 -16.79 1.74
N LEU A 449 13.68 -18.09 1.93
CA LEU A 449 14.95 -18.78 1.75
C LEU A 449 15.27 -18.98 0.27
N GLY A 450 16.53 -18.82 -0.11
CA GLY A 450 17.00 -19.03 -1.48
C GLY A 450 16.63 -17.94 -2.48
N ARG A 451 16.05 -16.85 -2.04
CA ARG A 451 15.60 -15.76 -2.92
C ARG A 451 16.74 -14.98 -3.55
N VAL A 452 17.75 -14.68 -2.76
CA VAL A 452 18.90 -13.90 -3.21
C VAL A 452 20.02 -14.80 -3.67
N SER A 453 20.36 -15.83 -2.89
CA SER A 453 21.43 -16.77 -3.25
C SER A 453 21.11 -17.52 -4.54
N GLY A 454 19.85 -17.92 -4.75
CA GLY A 454 19.40 -18.60 -5.96
C GLY A 454 19.69 -17.80 -7.24
N ALA A 455 19.60 -16.47 -7.18
CA ALA A 455 19.89 -15.61 -8.33
C ALA A 455 21.34 -15.71 -8.84
N PHE A 456 22.26 -16.19 -8.01
CA PHE A 456 23.69 -16.24 -8.34
C PHE A 456 24.18 -17.63 -8.76
N TRP A 457 23.46 -18.70 -8.44
CA TRP A 457 23.91 -20.06 -8.79
C TRP A 457 22.92 -20.81 -9.70
N ASP A 458 21.67 -20.40 -9.73
CA ASP A 458 20.66 -21.00 -10.63
C ASP A 458 20.38 -20.06 -11.82
N PRO A 459 20.75 -20.46 -13.06
CA PRO A 459 20.43 -19.69 -14.25
C PRO A 459 18.92 -19.43 -14.46
N GLN A 460 18.05 -20.23 -13.85
CA GLN A 460 16.60 -20.06 -13.91
C GLN A 460 16.06 -19.14 -12.82
N ALA A 461 16.85 -18.88 -11.77
CA ALA A 461 16.50 -18.00 -10.65
C ALA A 461 17.03 -16.55 -10.80
N ARG A 462 17.36 -16.12 -12.02
CA ARG A 462 17.97 -14.80 -12.31
C ARG A 462 17.09 -13.58 -12.03
N GLY A 463 16.03 -13.72 -11.24
CA GLY A 463 15.02 -12.69 -11.02
C GLY A 463 15.57 -11.32 -10.61
N LEU A 464 16.58 -11.23 -9.73
CA LEU A 464 17.21 -9.97 -9.35
C LEU A 464 17.98 -9.33 -10.51
N ILE A 465 18.66 -10.14 -11.33
CA ILE A 465 19.42 -9.67 -12.51
C ILE A 465 18.45 -9.17 -13.57
N GLU A 466 17.38 -9.91 -13.86
CA GLU A 466 16.36 -9.56 -14.84
C GLU A 466 15.52 -8.35 -14.39
N ALA A 467 15.34 -8.18 -13.09
CA ALA A 467 14.75 -6.99 -12.49
C ALA A 467 15.66 -5.75 -12.63
N GLY A 468 16.91 -5.93 -13.05
CA GLY A 468 17.89 -4.85 -13.20
C GLY A 468 18.36 -4.26 -11.86
N CYS A 469 18.35 -5.07 -10.79
CA CYS A 469 18.81 -4.62 -9.47
C CYS A 469 20.27 -4.19 -9.51
N ASN A 470 20.62 -3.18 -8.70
CA ASN A 470 22.01 -2.74 -8.56
C ASN A 470 22.76 -3.68 -7.62
N LEU A 471 23.57 -4.56 -8.19
CA LEU A 471 24.37 -5.53 -7.46
C LEU A 471 25.81 -5.09 -7.21
N ASP A 472 26.22 -3.88 -7.65
CA ASP A 472 27.60 -3.40 -7.59
C ASP A 472 28.12 -3.35 -6.15
N ALA A 473 27.33 -2.75 -5.24
CA ALA A 473 27.71 -2.68 -3.83
C ALA A 473 27.84 -4.07 -3.17
N LEU A 474 26.95 -5.02 -3.56
CA LEU A 474 27.02 -6.40 -3.06
C LEU A 474 28.24 -7.12 -3.61
N SER A 475 28.55 -6.93 -4.90
CA SER A 475 29.70 -7.52 -5.57
C SER A 475 31.01 -6.99 -4.98
N ALA A 476 31.08 -5.68 -4.73
CA ALA A 476 32.24 -5.06 -4.09
C ALA A 476 32.45 -5.59 -2.67
N ALA A 477 31.41 -5.63 -1.84
CA ALA A 477 31.48 -6.16 -0.48
C ALA A 477 31.88 -7.65 -0.47
N ALA A 478 31.29 -8.46 -1.36
CA ALA A 478 31.58 -9.89 -1.49
C ALA A 478 33.04 -10.15 -1.90
N SER A 479 33.61 -9.30 -2.76
CA SER A 479 35.01 -9.39 -3.18
C SER A 479 36.00 -8.91 -2.13
N ALA A 480 35.55 -8.06 -1.20
CA ALA A 480 36.43 -7.49 -0.17
C ALA A 480 36.55 -8.43 1.05
N SER A 481 35.48 -8.71 1.76
CA SER A 481 35.48 -9.57 2.95
C SER A 481 34.06 -9.90 3.46
N GLU A 482 33.96 -10.92 4.31
CA GLU A 482 32.71 -11.23 5.05
C GLU A 482 32.27 -10.08 5.97
N SER A 483 33.21 -9.32 6.52
CA SER A 483 32.92 -8.14 7.32
C SER A 483 32.24 -7.06 6.48
N GLU A 484 32.69 -6.82 5.26
CA GLU A 484 32.05 -5.84 4.36
C GLU A 484 30.65 -6.30 3.91
N ILE A 485 30.46 -7.60 3.69
CA ILE A 485 29.10 -8.15 3.46
C ILE A 485 28.20 -7.86 4.67
N LEU A 486 28.67 -8.12 5.90
CA LEU A 486 27.90 -7.84 7.11
C LEU A 486 27.60 -6.34 7.28
N ASN A 487 28.56 -5.47 6.99
CA ASN A 487 28.38 -4.01 7.03
C ASN A 487 27.28 -3.57 6.05
N LEU A 488 27.32 -4.08 4.82
CA LEU A 488 26.31 -3.78 3.81
C LEU A 488 24.92 -4.29 4.23
N ILE A 489 24.85 -5.51 4.74
CA ILE A 489 23.60 -6.11 5.24
C ILE A 489 23.08 -5.30 6.43
N SER A 490 23.95 -4.91 7.37
CA SER A 490 23.59 -4.07 8.50
C SER A 490 22.94 -2.77 8.06
N GLN A 491 23.55 -2.09 7.10
CA GLN A 491 23.03 -0.83 6.58
C GLN A 491 21.70 -1.02 5.87
N ARG A 492 21.61 -1.94 4.92
CA ARG A 492 20.46 -2.06 4.02
C ARG A 492 19.23 -2.71 4.67
N PHE A 493 19.43 -3.64 5.61
CA PHE A 493 18.36 -4.45 6.20
C PHE A 493 18.12 -4.22 7.70
N PHE A 494 19.08 -3.63 8.41
CA PHE A 494 19.00 -3.41 9.86
C PHE A 494 19.21 -1.95 10.27
N ARG A 495 19.00 -1.02 9.35
CA ARG A 495 19.11 0.43 9.62
C ARG A 495 20.51 0.87 10.08
N GLY A 496 21.55 0.08 9.80
CA GLY A 496 22.91 0.27 10.31
C GLY A 496 23.14 -0.14 11.77
N ALA A 497 22.17 -0.86 12.37
CA ALA A 497 22.20 -1.28 13.78
C ALA A 497 21.88 -2.78 13.92
N MET A 498 22.56 -3.63 13.15
CA MET A 498 22.37 -5.09 13.24
C MET A 498 22.83 -5.60 14.61
N PRO A 499 22.01 -6.40 15.32
CA PRO A 499 22.43 -7.03 16.57
C PRO A 499 23.65 -7.93 16.35
N ALA A 500 24.64 -7.87 17.26
CA ALA A 500 25.85 -8.67 17.14
C ALA A 500 25.58 -10.19 17.02
N VAL A 501 24.60 -10.69 17.79
CA VAL A 501 24.18 -12.09 17.72
C VAL A 501 23.62 -12.46 16.34
N THR A 502 22.91 -11.54 15.69
CA THR A 502 22.42 -11.72 14.32
C THR A 502 23.59 -11.81 13.35
N GLY A 503 24.56 -10.90 13.44
CA GLY A 503 25.74 -10.92 12.57
C GLY A 503 26.55 -12.23 12.70
N GLN A 504 26.73 -12.73 13.92
CA GLN A 504 27.37 -14.03 14.15
C GLN A 504 26.59 -15.19 13.54
N ALA A 505 25.25 -15.20 13.68
CA ALA A 505 24.40 -16.22 13.10
C ALA A 505 24.48 -16.21 11.56
N LEU A 506 24.52 -15.03 10.93
CA LEU A 506 24.68 -14.90 9.47
C LEU A 506 26.00 -15.49 8.99
N LEU A 507 27.11 -15.24 9.70
CA LEU A 507 28.41 -15.82 9.36
C LEU A 507 28.41 -17.35 9.48
N GLN A 508 27.76 -17.90 10.50
CA GLN A 508 27.66 -19.34 10.72
C GLN A 508 26.72 -20.05 9.73
N SER A 509 25.77 -19.33 9.15
CA SER A 509 24.77 -19.90 8.23
C SER A 509 25.30 -20.16 6.82
N VAL A 510 26.51 -19.69 6.52
CA VAL A 510 27.07 -19.79 5.17
C VAL A 510 27.70 -21.14 4.95
N ASN A 511 27.20 -21.90 3.98
CA ASN A 511 27.83 -23.12 3.52
C ASN A 511 29.21 -22.82 2.90
N VAL A 512 30.10 -23.82 2.90
CA VAL A 512 31.44 -23.76 2.29
C VAL A 512 31.29 -23.62 0.76
N ASN A 513 30.78 -22.49 0.30
CA ASN A 513 30.70 -22.16 -1.11
C ASN A 513 31.84 -21.19 -1.46
N ASN A 514 32.61 -21.53 -2.49
CA ASN A 514 33.75 -20.70 -2.90
C ASN A 514 33.33 -19.44 -3.71
N ASN A 515 32.03 -19.30 -4.05
CA ASN A 515 31.55 -18.11 -4.75
C ASN A 515 31.11 -17.02 -3.74
N PRO A 516 31.83 -15.88 -3.66
CA PRO A 516 31.53 -14.83 -2.69
C PRO A 516 30.12 -14.21 -2.84
N LEU A 517 29.59 -14.13 -4.07
CA LEU A 517 28.25 -13.59 -4.30
C LEU A 517 27.14 -14.55 -3.82
N VAL A 518 27.33 -15.87 -4.02
CA VAL A 518 26.41 -16.87 -3.48
C VAL A 518 26.41 -16.81 -1.96
N LYS A 519 27.60 -16.68 -1.34
CA LYS A 519 27.76 -16.52 0.10
C LYS A 519 27.03 -15.28 0.60
N ALA A 520 27.21 -14.13 -0.03
CA ALA A 520 26.54 -12.89 0.32
C ALA A 520 24.99 -13.02 0.17
N GLY A 521 24.53 -13.68 -0.89
CA GLY A 521 23.11 -14.00 -1.09
C GLY A 521 22.53 -14.87 0.02
N GLN A 522 23.23 -15.92 0.46
CA GLN A 522 22.80 -16.78 1.57
C GLN A 522 22.69 -15.99 2.88
N MET A 523 23.65 -15.08 3.15
CA MET A 523 23.58 -14.22 4.33
C MET A 523 22.37 -13.27 4.29
N ILE A 524 22.01 -12.74 3.12
CA ILE A 524 20.80 -11.92 2.95
C ILE A 524 19.55 -12.80 3.14
N ASP A 525 19.47 -13.98 2.53
CA ASP A 525 18.33 -14.90 2.71
C ASP A 525 18.08 -15.21 4.19
N MET A 526 19.15 -15.47 4.93
CA MET A 526 19.08 -15.70 6.38
C MET A 526 18.68 -14.43 7.14
N ALA A 527 19.13 -13.26 6.71
CA ALA A 527 18.73 -11.98 7.31
C ALA A 527 17.21 -11.75 7.21
N LEU A 528 16.60 -12.10 6.06
CA LEU A 528 15.16 -11.93 5.80
C LEU A 528 14.25 -12.73 6.73
N ILE A 529 14.73 -13.83 7.31
CA ILE A 529 13.96 -14.66 8.24
C ILE A 529 14.20 -14.30 9.72
N THR A 530 15.13 -13.37 10.01
CA THR A 530 15.38 -12.97 11.39
C THR A 530 14.27 -12.08 11.96
N PRO A 531 13.92 -12.22 13.25
CA PRO A 531 12.99 -11.29 13.90
C PRO A 531 13.47 -9.84 13.88
N ALA A 532 14.79 -9.60 13.87
CA ALA A 532 15.38 -8.27 13.84
C ALA A 532 15.08 -7.51 12.53
N PHE A 533 15.00 -8.23 11.40
CA PHE A 533 14.52 -7.68 10.12
C PHE A 533 12.99 -7.70 10.02
N GLY A 534 12.36 -8.78 10.48
CA GLY A 534 10.92 -9.02 10.34
C GLY A 534 10.02 -8.05 11.11
N VAL A 535 10.57 -7.22 12.01
CA VAL A 535 9.81 -6.25 12.80
C VAL A 535 10.26 -4.83 12.46
N SER A 536 9.33 -4.02 11.97
CA SER A 536 9.48 -2.57 11.83
C SER A 536 9.23 -1.92 13.19
N LYS A 537 10.23 -1.25 13.75
CA LYS A 537 10.18 -0.64 15.08
C LYS A 537 10.13 0.87 15.01
#